data_7d72d23e76f8ec1e0314e47dffa8310f
#
_entry.id   7d72d23e76f8ec1e0314e47dffa8310f
#
_cell.length_a   1.000
_cell.length_b   1.000
_cell.length_c   1.000
_cell.angle_alpha   90.00
_cell.angle_beta   90.00
_cell.angle_gamma   90.00
#
_symmetry.space_group_name_H-M   'P 1'
#
loop_
_entity.id
_entity.type
_entity.pdbx_description
1 polymer ?
#
loop_
_entity_poly.entity_id
_entity_poly.type
_entity_poly.pdbx_seq_one_letter_code
_entity_poly.pdbx_strand_id
1 'polypeptide(L)'
;MNDHGFTLIEVLVALAIVTFIGVMSFTSLMTSLKFNELTLSRMDMSSQQILADELLKRDFVHALNRITRDERGEPFRHSLYGTNPRYEGSLLAFTIHTGSDFSEHVGVIRHVEYILENNTIKRIESKFVDQTEETEVSTTILLKDVKSVSLKFSQGNQWVDEWPFLDWTSNNGLPKIVELSYEIEGLGQIMRRYMLPFEA
;
A
#
# COMPACT_ATOMS: atom_id res chain seq x y z
N MET A 1 22.85 75.97 -5.18
CA MET A 1 22.40 74.55 -5.25
C MET A 1 23.62 73.78 -5.70
N ASN A 2 24.16 72.91 -4.85
CA ASN A 2 25.31 72.07 -5.23
C ASN A 2 24.79 70.80 -5.86
N ASP A 3 24.78 70.76 -7.19
CA ASP A 3 24.46 69.55 -7.93
C ASP A 3 25.65 68.62 -7.89
N HIS A 4 25.63 67.68 -6.97
CA HIS A 4 26.61 66.59 -6.91
C HIS A 4 26.15 65.46 -7.88
N GLY A 5 26.81 65.41 -9.04
CA GLY A 5 26.63 64.33 -9.99
C GLY A 5 27.14 63.00 -9.42
N PHE A 6 26.44 61.89 -9.73
CA PHE A 6 26.88 60.54 -9.34
C PHE A 6 28.23 60.21 -9.96
N THR A 7 29.09 59.60 -9.14
CA THR A 7 30.37 59.08 -9.64
C THR A 7 30.17 57.72 -10.34
N LEU A 8 30.99 57.43 -11.34
CA LEU A 8 30.95 56.18 -12.10
C LEU A 8 31.13 54.94 -11.18
N ILE A 9 31.95 55.08 -10.11
CA ILE A 9 32.18 54.02 -9.13
C ILE A 9 30.94 53.76 -8.29
N GLU A 10 30.18 54.76 -7.96
CA GLU A 10 28.97 54.65 -7.14
C GLU A 10 27.87 53.88 -7.89
N VAL A 11 27.75 54.10 -9.21
CA VAL A 11 26.85 53.38 -10.09
C VAL A 11 27.30 51.90 -10.23
N LEU A 12 28.59 51.66 -10.38
CA LEU A 12 29.11 50.28 -10.47
C LEU A 12 28.88 49.48 -9.18
N VAL A 13 29.11 50.10 -8.01
CA VAL A 13 28.88 49.47 -6.70
C VAL A 13 27.38 49.20 -6.52
N ALA A 14 26.53 50.16 -6.84
CA ALA A 14 25.07 49.95 -6.77
C ALA A 14 24.60 48.79 -7.69
N LEU A 15 25.10 48.74 -8.90
CA LEU A 15 24.77 47.65 -9.84
C LEU A 15 25.28 46.28 -9.33
N ALA A 16 26.48 46.22 -8.74
CA ALA A 16 27.02 45.02 -8.15
C ALA A 16 26.15 44.51 -6.99
N ILE A 17 25.71 45.38 -6.09
CA ILE A 17 24.84 45.05 -4.96
C ILE A 17 23.47 44.54 -5.45
N VAL A 18 22.85 45.25 -6.40
CA VAL A 18 21.56 44.84 -6.97
C VAL A 18 21.66 43.47 -7.64
N THR A 19 22.74 43.26 -8.40
CA THR A 19 22.98 41.96 -9.04
C THR A 19 23.18 40.83 -8.02
N PHE A 20 23.95 41.10 -6.96
CA PHE A 20 24.16 40.13 -5.90
C PHE A 20 22.86 39.76 -5.15
N ILE A 21 22.05 40.77 -4.82
CA ILE A 21 20.72 40.54 -4.20
C ILE A 21 19.80 39.77 -5.16
N GLY A 22 19.82 40.10 -6.43
CA GLY A 22 19.04 39.40 -7.46
C GLY A 22 19.41 37.93 -7.58
N VAL A 23 20.69 37.60 -7.63
CA VAL A 23 21.17 36.21 -7.66
C VAL A 23 20.79 35.45 -6.39
N MET A 24 20.98 36.06 -5.20
CA MET A 24 20.60 35.42 -3.94
C MET A 24 19.09 35.17 -3.86
N SER A 25 18.29 36.13 -4.28
CA SER A 25 16.82 35.98 -4.31
C SER A 25 16.37 34.89 -5.28
N PHE A 26 16.98 34.83 -6.45
CA PHE A 26 16.69 33.79 -7.44
C PHE A 26 17.08 32.38 -6.95
N THR A 27 18.27 32.23 -6.36
CA THR A 27 18.71 30.93 -5.81
C THR A 27 17.82 30.47 -4.65
N SER A 28 17.40 31.40 -3.77
CA SER A 28 16.46 31.11 -2.69
C SER A 28 15.11 30.64 -3.22
N LEU A 29 14.58 31.30 -4.25
CA LEU A 29 13.33 30.92 -4.90
C LEU A 29 13.44 29.51 -5.52
N MET A 30 14.50 29.23 -6.28
CA MET A 30 14.72 27.91 -6.90
C MET A 30 14.83 26.80 -5.87
N THR A 31 15.52 27.05 -4.76
CA THR A 31 15.63 26.09 -3.66
C THR A 31 14.26 25.82 -3.02
N SER A 32 13.47 26.87 -2.80
CA SER A 32 12.11 26.75 -2.25
C SER A 32 11.18 25.92 -3.16
N LEU A 33 11.23 26.15 -4.46
CA LEU A 33 10.43 25.40 -5.44
C LEU A 33 10.82 23.91 -5.44
N LYS A 34 12.12 23.61 -5.48
CA LYS A 34 12.63 22.24 -5.43
C LYS A 34 12.26 21.52 -4.13
N PHE A 35 12.31 22.21 -3.00
CA PHE A 35 11.90 21.66 -1.71
C PHE A 35 10.40 21.36 -1.68
N ASN A 36 9.58 22.20 -2.29
CA ASN A 36 8.15 22.01 -2.38
C ASN A 36 7.79 20.75 -3.21
N GLU A 37 8.43 20.57 -4.37
CA GLU A 37 8.24 19.35 -5.19
C GLU A 37 8.59 18.07 -4.43
N LEU A 38 9.72 18.04 -3.73
CA LEU A 38 10.13 16.89 -2.91
C LEU A 38 9.16 16.63 -1.76
N THR A 39 8.63 17.67 -1.15
CA THR A 39 7.67 17.55 -0.06
C THR A 39 6.34 17.00 -0.56
N LEU A 40 5.84 17.49 -1.67
CA LEU A 40 4.59 16.99 -2.27
C LEU A 40 4.71 15.52 -2.66
N SER A 41 5.81 15.11 -3.28
CA SER A 41 6.06 13.71 -3.64
C SER A 41 6.08 12.79 -2.40
N ARG A 42 6.73 13.21 -1.30
CA ARG A 42 6.75 12.44 -0.05
C ARG A 42 5.38 12.38 0.64
N MET A 43 4.61 13.45 0.58
CA MET A 43 3.24 13.49 1.11
C MET A 43 2.34 12.53 0.36
N ASP A 44 2.46 12.46 -0.97
CA ASP A 44 1.67 11.54 -1.80
C ASP A 44 1.98 10.09 -1.46
N MET A 45 3.26 9.71 -1.38
CA MET A 45 3.70 8.38 -0.95
C MET A 45 3.19 8.01 0.45
N SER A 46 3.27 8.96 1.40
CA SER A 46 2.79 8.74 2.77
C SER A 46 1.27 8.56 2.82
N SER A 47 0.53 9.32 2.02
CA SER A 47 -0.93 9.22 1.92
C SER A 47 -1.36 7.88 1.33
N GLN A 48 -0.69 7.40 0.28
CA GLN A 48 -0.95 6.07 -0.29
C GLN A 48 -0.70 4.97 0.75
N GLN A 49 0.37 5.08 1.54
CA GLN A 49 0.67 4.11 2.59
C GLN A 49 -0.41 4.07 3.67
N ILE A 50 -0.91 5.22 4.12
CA ILE A 50 -1.98 5.30 5.13
C ILE A 50 -3.26 4.65 4.59
N LEU A 51 -3.65 4.97 3.36
CA LEU A 51 -4.83 4.38 2.72
C LEU A 51 -4.69 2.86 2.55
N ALA A 52 -3.50 2.39 2.16
CA ALA A 52 -3.22 0.96 2.04
C ALA A 52 -3.32 0.25 3.40
N ASP A 53 -2.78 0.85 4.47
CA ASP A 53 -2.84 0.29 5.82
C ASP A 53 -4.29 0.23 6.34
N GLU A 54 -5.09 1.26 6.12
CA GLU A 54 -6.50 1.29 6.49
C GLU A 54 -7.31 0.22 5.73
N LEU A 55 -7.06 0.06 4.43
CA LEU A 55 -7.75 -0.93 3.62
C LEU A 55 -7.39 -2.36 4.05
N LEU A 56 -6.09 -2.64 4.23
CA LEU A 56 -5.60 -3.91 4.74
C LEU A 56 -6.19 -4.23 6.12
N LYS A 57 -6.14 -3.27 7.04
CA LYS A 57 -6.70 -3.41 8.38
C LYS A 57 -8.20 -3.73 8.33
N ARG A 58 -8.95 -3.03 7.50
CA ARG A 58 -10.37 -3.28 7.31
C ARG A 58 -10.63 -4.69 6.81
N ASP A 59 -9.91 -5.12 5.78
CA ASP A 59 -10.11 -6.44 5.18
C ASP A 59 -9.73 -7.56 6.16
N PHE A 60 -8.66 -7.42 6.93
CA PHE A 60 -8.29 -8.41 7.94
C PHE A 60 -9.28 -8.47 9.11
N VAL A 61 -9.79 -7.34 9.58
CA VAL A 61 -10.81 -7.31 10.65
C VAL A 61 -12.12 -7.97 10.20
N HIS A 62 -12.43 -7.91 8.92
CA HIS A 62 -13.64 -8.51 8.34
C HIS A 62 -13.38 -9.87 7.66
N ALA A 63 -12.19 -10.44 7.84
CA ALA A 63 -11.87 -11.75 7.30
C ALA A 63 -12.80 -12.83 7.84
N LEU A 64 -13.25 -13.73 6.98
CA LEU A 64 -14.14 -14.82 7.30
C LEU A 64 -13.44 -16.15 7.11
N ASN A 65 -13.67 -17.06 8.05
CA ASN A 65 -13.26 -18.46 7.91
C ASN A 65 -14.24 -19.20 6.97
N ARG A 66 -14.22 -18.85 5.70
CA ARG A 66 -15.08 -19.44 4.68
C ARG A 66 -14.27 -19.93 3.49
N ILE A 67 -14.41 -21.20 3.18
CA ILE A 67 -13.85 -21.83 1.99
C ILE A 67 -14.66 -21.35 0.77
N THR A 68 -13.96 -20.90 -0.27
CA THR A 68 -14.51 -20.51 -1.57
C THR A 68 -14.40 -21.64 -2.59
N ARG A 69 -15.03 -21.47 -3.75
CA ARG A 69 -14.90 -22.38 -4.88
C ARG A 69 -14.13 -21.71 -6.01
N ASP A 70 -13.38 -22.53 -6.74
CA ASP A 70 -12.70 -22.08 -7.95
C ASP A 70 -13.67 -21.93 -9.14
N GLU A 71 -13.18 -21.50 -10.30
CA GLU A 71 -13.95 -21.35 -11.55
C GLU A 71 -14.60 -22.63 -12.05
N ARG A 72 -14.11 -23.80 -11.60
CA ARG A 72 -14.66 -25.12 -11.92
C ARG A 72 -15.69 -25.60 -10.91
N GLY A 73 -15.95 -24.81 -9.86
CA GLY A 73 -16.85 -25.13 -8.76
C GLY A 73 -16.24 -26.06 -7.70
N GLU A 74 -14.94 -26.37 -7.80
CA GLU A 74 -14.25 -27.19 -6.81
C GLU A 74 -13.91 -26.34 -5.58
N PRO A 75 -14.18 -26.84 -4.36
CA PRO A 75 -13.87 -26.09 -3.16
C PRO A 75 -12.35 -25.98 -2.94
N PHE A 76 -11.87 -24.79 -2.62
CA PHE A 76 -10.53 -24.64 -2.08
C PHE A 76 -10.40 -25.40 -0.76
N ARG A 77 -9.18 -25.81 -0.42
CA ARG A 77 -8.96 -26.59 0.82
C ARG A 77 -9.01 -25.73 2.07
N HIS A 78 -8.71 -24.44 1.95
CA HIS A 78 -8.56 -23.53 3.07
C HIS A 78 -9.24 -22.19 2.78
N SER A 79 -9.60 -21.47 3.86
CA SER A 79 -10.29 -20.17 3.79
C SER A 79 -9.35 -19.00 3.56
N LEU A 80 -8.06 -19.17 3.84
CA LEU A 80 -7.01 -18.19 3.61
C LEU A 80 -5.78 -18.88 3.02
N TYR A 81 -5.22 -18.27 2.01
CA TYR A 81 -3.93 -18.63 1.42
C TYR A 81 -3.00 -17.42 1.52
N GLY A 82 -1.77 -17.66 1.93
CA GLY A 82 -0.74 -16.64 1.98
C GLY A 82 0.63 -17.24 1.70
N THR A 83 1.41 -16.58 0.85
CA THR A 83 2.74 -17.04 0.45
C THR A 83 3.65 -15.87 0.12
N ASN A 84 4.94 -16.13 0.09
CA ASN A 84 5.96 -15.18 -0.32
C ASN A 84 6.44 -15.52 -1.73
N PRO A 85 5.85 -14.93 -2.79
CA PRO A 85 6.31 -15.18 -4.13
C PRO A 85 7.75 -14.67 -4.30
N ARG A 86 8.58 -15.44 -5.01
CA ARG A 86 9.99 -15.04 -5.22
C ARG A 86 10.14 -13.82 -6.10
N TYR A 87 9.17 -13.58 -7.01
CA TYR A 87 9.19 -12.46 -7.96
C TYR A 87 7.83 -11.75 -7.95
N GLU A 88 6.88 -12.27 -8.70
CA GLU A 88 5.52 -11.76 -8.83
C GLU A 88 4.50 -12.87 -8.56
N GLY A 89 3.30 -12.49 -8.16
CA GLY A 89 2.22 -13.44 -7.95
C GLY A 89 1.34 -13.10 -6.74
N SER A 90 0.50 -14.05 -6.39
CA SER A 90 -0.41 -13.94 -5.25
C SER A 90 0.37 -13.91 -3.93
N LEU A 91 0.08 -12.91 -3.11
CA LEU A 91 0.60 -12.75 -1.77
C LEU A 91 -0.36 -13.34 -0.75
N LEU A 92 -1.65 -13.05 -0.91
CA LEU A 92 -2.67 -13.36 0.07
C LEU A 92 -4.04 -13.42 -0.60
N ALA A 93 -4.85 -14.41 -0.27
CA ALA A 93 -6.21 -14.56 -0.75
C ALA A 93 -7.12 -15.07 0.37
N PHE A 94 -8.26 -14.42 0.59
CA PHE A 94 -9.24 -14.79 1.61
C PHE A 94 -10.60 -14.15 1.36
N THR A 95 -11.58 -14.54 2.16
CA THR A 95 -12.95 -14.01 2.09
C THR A 95 -13.18 -12.95 3.14
N ILE A 96 -13.89 -11.89 2.80
CA ILE A 96 -14.26 -10.81 3.70
C ILE A 96 -15.78 -10.59 3.76
N HIS A 97 -16.23 -10.00 4.87
CA HIS A 97 -17.58 -9.48 5.03
C HIS A 97 -17.58 -7.96 4.76
N THR A 98 -18.31 -7.51 3.74
CA THR A 98 -18.30 -6.09 3.32
C THR A 98 -19.42 -5.23 3.94
N GLY A 99 -20.22 -5.79 4.85
CA GLY A 99 -21.41 -5.10 5.37
C GLY A 99 -22.61 -5.21 4.42
N SER A 100 -23.76 -4.69 4.83
CA SER A 100 -24.96 -4.67 4.00
C SER A 100 -24.93 -3.47 3.06
N ASP A 101 -24.67 -3.71 1.79
CA ASP A 101 -25.00 -2.71 0.77
C ASP A 101 -26.46 -2.91 0.37
N PHE A 102 -27.35 -2.11 0.97
CA PHE A 102 -28.78 -2.17 0.70
C PHE A 102 -29.15 -1.75 -0.72
N SER A 103 -28.23 -1.15 -1.47
CA SER A 103 -28.52 -0.59 -2.78
C SER A 103 -28.43 -1.59 -3.92
N GLU A 104 -27.61 -2.65 -3.81
CA GLU A 104 -27.33 -3.54 -4.94
C GLU A 104 -27.87 -4.97 -4.81
N HIS A 105 -28.45 -5.40 -3.71
CA HIS A 105 -28.86 -6.80 -3.47
C HIS A 105 -27.73 -7.82 -3.67
N VAL A 106 -26.47 -7.36 -3.70
CA VAL A 106 -25.27 -8.16 -3.92
C VAL A 106 -24.71 -8.63 -2.58
N GLY A 107 -24.31 -9.88 -2.55
CA GLY A 107 -23.88 -10.58 -1.34
C GLY A 107 -22.87 -9.80 -0.49
N VAL A 108 -23.14 -9.84 0.79
CA VAL A 108 -22.37 -9.22 1.89
C VAL A 108 -20.94 -9.80 2.00
N ILE A 109 -20.64 -10.85 1.26
CA ILE A 109 -19.39 -11.60 1.33
C ILE A 109 -18.68 -11.53 -0.02
N ARG A 110 -17.39 -11.20 0.00
CA ARG A 110 -16.55 -11.07 -1.20
C ARG A 110 -15.22 -11.79 -1.04
N HIS A 111 -14.64 -12.20 -2.14
CA HIS A 111 -13.27 -12.73 -2.16
C HIS A 111 -12.31 -11.60 -2.49
N VAL A 112 -11.20 -11.53 -1.74
CA VAL A 112 -10.13 -10.56 -1.96
C VAL A 112 -8.81 -11.28 -2.15
N GLU A 113 -8.03 -10.78 -3.11
CA GLU A 113 -6.69 -11.26 -3.40
C GLU A 113 -5.74 -10.07 -3.45
N TYR A 114 -4.58 -10.22 -2.83
CA TYR A 114 -3.46 -9.29 -2.88
C TYR A 114 -2.38 -9.90 -3.74
N ILE A 115 -1.97 -9.19 -4.77
CA ILE A 115 -0.94 -9.65 -5.70
C ILE A 115 0.22 -8.66 -5.77
N LEU A 116 1.42 -9.19 -5.99
CA LEU A 116 2.60 -8.40 -6.37
C LEU A 116 2.79 -8.52 -7.87
N GLU A 117 2.74 -7.40 -8.56
CA GLU A 117 2.96 -7.33 -10.02
C GLU A 117 3.63 -6.01 -10.37
N ASN A 118 4.72 -6.05 -11.16
CA ASN A 118 5.47 -4.88 -11.59
C ASN A 118 5.83 -3.93 -10.42
N ASN A 119 6.41 -4.46 -9.34
CA ASN A 119 6.77 -3.72 -8.13
C ASN A 119 5.58 -2.97 -7.49
N THR A 120 4.36 -3.45 -7.72
CA THR A 120 3.13 -2.84 -7.24
C THR A 120 2.30 -3.89 -6.51
N ILE A 121 1.88 -3.58 -5.29
CA ILE A 121 0.89 -4.39 -4.58
C ILE A 121 -0.49 -3.91 -4.99
N LYS A 122 -1.26 -4.83 -5.56
CA LYS A 122 -2.65 -4.61 -5.98
C LYS A 122 -3.59 -5.44 -5.12
N ARG A 123 -4.77 -4.91 -4.85
CA ARG A 123 -5.89 -5.62 -4.26
C ARG A 123 -6.92 -5.87 -5.34
N ILE A 124 -7.29 -7.11 -5.52
CA ILE A 124 -8.34 -7.57 -6.43
C ILE A 124 -9.51 -8.01 -5.56
N GLU A 125 -10.68 -7.44 -5.79
CA GLU A 125 -11.91 -7.80 -5.10
C GLU A 125 -12.88 -8.38 -6.11
N SER A 126 -13.33 -9.61 -5.87
CA SER A 126 -14.33 -10.28 -6.69
C SER A 126 -15.73 -9.99 -6.15
N LYS A 127 -16.65 -9.65 -7.03
CA LYS A 127 -18.05 -9.33 -6.70
C LYS A 127 -18.79 -10.50 -6.05
N PHE A 128 -18.40 -11.72 -6.41
CA PHE A 128 -18.93 -12.95 -5.86
C PHE A 128 -17.83 -13.75 -5.17
N VAL A 129 -18.22 -14.52 -4.15
CA VAL A 129 -17.28 -15.34 -3.37
C VAL A 129 -16.81 -16.54 -4.18
N ASP A 130 -17.73 -17.20 -4.84
CA ASP A 130 -17.46 -18.32 -5.73
C ASP A 130 -17.22 -17.74 -7.13
N GLN A 131 -15.99 -17.88 -7.62
CA GLN A 131 -15.56 -17.26 -8.87
C GLN A 131 -16.08 -18.04 -10.08
N THR A 132 -16.47 -17.32 -11.12
CA THR A 132 -16.75 -17.85 -12.45
C THR A 132 -15.91 -17.09 -13.47
N GLU A 133 -15.75 -17.62 -14.69
CA GLU A 133 -15.00 -16.95 -15.77
C GLU A 133 -15.52 -15.52 -16.08
N GLU A 134 -16.77 -15.23 -15.76
CA GLU A 134 -17.42 -13.92 -15.99
C GLU A 134 -17.51 -13.05 -14.72
N THR A 135 -16.83 -13.43 -13.62
CA THR A 135 -16.92 -12.68 -12.37
C THR A 135 -16.29 -11.29 -12.52
N GLU A 136 -17.08 -10.25 -12.30
CA GLU A 136 -16.59 -8.88 -12.25
C GLU A 136 -15.60 -8.72 -11.09
N VAL A 137 -14.41 -8.17 -11.39
CA VAL A 137 -13.38 -7.88 -10.42
C VAL A 137 -13.08 -6.38 -10.39
N SER A 138 -12.84 -5.86 -9.19
CA SER A 138 -12.37 -4.51 -8.97
C SER A 138 -10.91 -4.55 -8.55
N THR A 139 -10.04 -3.82 -9.25
CA THR A 139 -8.61 -3.76 -8.93
C THR A 139 -8.27 -2.40 -8.34
N THR A 140 -7.67 -2.41 -7.15
CA THR A 140 -7.18 -1.23 -6.46
C THR A 140 -5.67 -1.31 -6.29
N ILE A 141 -4.93 -0.28 -6.71
CA ILE A 141 -3.50 -0.17 -6.45
C ILE A 141 -3.33 0.28 -5.00
N LEU A 142 -2.59 -0.52 -4.21
CA LEU A 142 -2.31 -0.19 -2.82
C LEU A 142 -0.98 0.52 -2.66
N LEU A 143 0.10 -0.11 -3.12
CA LEU A 143 1.47 0.37 -2.93
C LEU A 143 2.23 0.25 -4.24
N LYS A 144 2.93 1.31 -4.62
CA LYS A 144 3.83 1.36 -5.77
C LYS A 144 5.28 1.36 -5.30
N ASP A 145 6.19 1.08 -6.23
CA ASP A 145 7.65 1.12 -6.02
C ASP A 145 8.13 0.23 -4.86
N VAL A 146 7.46 -0.93 -4.72
CA VAL A 146 7.77 -1.95 -3.72
C VAL A 146 9.00 -2.73 -4.15
N LYS A 147 10.10 -2.60 -3.40
CA LYS A 147 11.36 -3.33 -3.66
C LYS A 147 11.32 -4.77 -3.18
N SER A 148 10.70 -4.96 -2.02
CA SER A 148 10.55 -6.28 -1.41
C SER A 148 9.27 -6.35 -0.60
N VAL A 149 8.71 -7.54 -0.50
CA VAL A 149 7.55 -7.84 0.34
C VAL A 149 7.76 -9.20 1.00
N SER A 150 7.35 -9.33 2.25
CA SER A 150 7.31 -10.60 2.95
C SER A 150 6.12 -10.67 3.89
N LEU A 151 5.56 -11.87 3.98
CA LEU A 151 4.45 -12.22 4.86
C LEU A 151 4.92 -13.22 5.91
N LYS A 152 4.40 -13.08 7.12
CA LYS A 152 4.50 -14.10 8.17
C LYS A 152 3.16 -14.26 8.84
N PHE A 153 2.85 -15.47 9.22
CA PHE A 153 1.59 -15.86 9.82
C PHE A 153 1.84 -16.44 11.20
N SER A 154 1.00 -16.08 12.16
CA SER A 154 1.11 -16.60 13.52
C SER A 154 -0.14 -17.38 13.92
N GLN A 155 0.11 -18.57 14.48
CA GLN A 155 -0.88 -19.38 15.20
C GLN A 155 -0.32 -19.67 16.60
N GLY A 156 -0.81 -18.92 17.60
CA GLY A 156 -0.26 -19.01 18.95
C GLY A 156 1.14 -18.40 19.05
N ASN A 157 2.13 -19.20 19.40
CA ASN A 157 3.52 -18.76 19.58
C ASN A 157 4.44 -19.08 18.40
N GLN A 158 3.92 -19.70 17.35
CA GLN A 158 4.71 -20.08 16.17
C GLN A 158 4.48 -19.10 15.03
N TRP A 159 5.55 -18.78 14.31
CA TRP A 159 5.54 -17.97 13.11
C TRP A 159 5.95 -18.81 11.90
N VAL A 160 5.22 -18.68 10.80
CA VAL A 160 5.47 -19.39 9.54
C VAL A 160 5.43 -18.43 8.38
N ASP A 161 6.13 -18.75 7.30
CA ASP A 161 6.27 -17.88 6.12
C ASP A 161 5.19 -18.15 5.05
N GLU A 162 4.36 -19.18 5.26
CA GLU A 162 3.25 -19.52 4.36
C GLU A 162 2.03 -19.99 5.15
N TRP A 163 0.85 -19.79 4.59
CA TRP A 163 -0.41 -20.24 5.17
C TRP A 163 -1.30 -20.87 4.11
N PRO A 164 -1.92 -22.05 4.35
CA PRO A 164 -1.80 -22.85 5.57
C PRO A 164 -0.44 -23.53 5.68
N PHE A 165 0.00 -23.78 6.90
CA PHE A 165 1.23 -24.52 7.14
C PHE A 165 0.98 -26.02 6.90
N LEU A 166 1.85 -26.66 6.13
CA LEU A 166 1.66 -28.04 5.64
C LEU A 166 1.50 -29.10 6.73
N ASP A 167 2.10 -28.90 7.90
CA ASP A 167 2.06 -29.85 9.02
C ASP A 167 0.81 -29.72 9.90
N TRP A 168 -0.03 -28.73 9.67
CA TRP A 168 -1.24 -28.51 10.48
C TRP A 168 -2.46 -29.17 9.84
N THR A 169 -2.58 -30.48 10.08
CA THR A 169 -3.64 -31.32 9.48
C THR A 169 -5.06 -31.04 10.01
N SER A 170 -5.22 -30.20 11.04
CA SER A 170 -6.49 -30.07 11.75
C SER A 170 -7.09 -28.66 11.81
N ASN A 171 -6.43 -27.61 11.30
CA ASN A 171 -6.98 -26.28 11.44
C ASN A 171 -6.98 -25.51 10.10
N ASN A 172 -8.09 -25.61 9.39
CA ASN A 172 -8.38 -24.85 8.17
C ASN A 172 -8.78 -23.40 8.48
N GLY A 173 -8.51 -22.91 9.68
CA GLY A 173 -8.91 -21.61 10.15
C GLY A 173 -8.03 -20.46 9.68
N LEU A 174 -8.38 -19.26 10.13
CA LEU A 174 -7.59 -18.07 9.92
C LEU A 174 -6.38 -18.03 10.85
N PRO A 175 -5.22 -17.46 10.44
CA PRO A 175 -4.13 -17.17 11.36
C PRO A 175 -4.56 -16.09 12.36
N LYS A 176 -3.97 -16.11 13.56
CA LYS A 176 -4.26 -15.06 14.55
C LYS A 176 -3.72 -13.70 14.14
N ILE A 177 -2.52 -13.70 13.58
CA ILE A 177 -1.81 -12.49 13.18
C ILE A 177 -1.19 -12.72 11.81
N VAL A 178 -1.32 -11.72 10.95
CA VAL A 178 -0.56 -11.60 9.71
C VAL A 178 0.40 -10.43 9.88
N GLU A 179 1.70 -10.69 9.70
CA GLU A 179 2.74 -9.68 9.61
C GLU A 179 3.08 -9.47 8.15
N LEU A 180 2.89 -8.25 7.69
CA LEU A 180 3.28 -7.78 6.35
C LEU A 180 4.47 -6.84 6.49
N SER A 181 5.59 -7.20 5.90
CA SER A 181 6.78 -6.35 5.79
C SER A 181 7.05 -6.03 4.34
N TYR A 182 7.28 -4.76 4.04
CA TYR A 182 7.60 -4.31 2.68
C TYR A 182 8.60 -3.15 2.71
N GLU A 183 9.35 -3.00 1.64
CA GLU A 183 10.27 -1.90 1.42
C GLU A 183 9.81 -1.08 0.22
N ILE A 184 9.65 0.23 0.42
CA ILE A 184 9.31 1.19 -0.63
C ILE A 184 10.50 2.12 -0.85
N GLU A 185 10.79 2.39 -2.12
CA GLU A 185 11.84 3.35 -2.47
C GLU A 185 11.54 4.73 -1.88
N GLY A 186 12.51 5.28 -1.15
CA GLY A 186 12.37 6.60 -0.50
C GLY A 186 11.71 6.61 0.88
N LEU A 187 10.99 5.55 1.29
CA LEU A 187 10.39 5.42 2.63
C LEU A 187 11.09 4.38 3.51
N GLY A 188 11.83 3.43 2.89
CA GLY A 188 12.52 2.36 3.63
C GLY A 188 11.60 1.19 3.98
N GLN A 189 12.02 0.41 4.98
CA GLN A 189 11.32 -0.79 5.42
C GLN A 189 10.19 -0.46 6.40
N ILE A 190 9.03 -1.02 6.15
CA ILE A 190 7.81 -0.85 6.94
C ILE A 190 7.31 -2.24 7.32
N MET A 191 6.93 -2.39 8.58
CA MET A 191 6.36 -3.63 9.11
C MET A 191 5.00 -3.30 9.75
N ARG A 192 3.98 -4.09 9.44
CA ARG A 192 2.64 -4.00 9.99
C ARG A 192 2.16 -5.36 10.45
N ARG A 193 1.42 -5.38 11.56
CA ARG A 193 0.78 -6.58 12.10
C ARG A 193 -0.71 -6.37 12.19
N TYR A 194 -1.45 -7.32 11.63
CA TYR A 194 -2.90 -7.31 11.60
C TYR A 194 -3.42 -8.52 12.36
N MET A 195 -4.37 -8.30 13.25
CA MET A 195 -5.10 -9.37 13.93
C MET A 195 -6.34 -9.72 13.13
N LEU A 196 -6.57 -11.01 12.94
CA LEU A 196 -7.78 -11.52 12.30
C LEU A 196 -8.80 -11.95 13.37
N PRO A 197 -10.09 -12.05 13.00
CA PRO A 197 -11.11 -12.58 13.89
C PRO A 197 -10.72 -14.00 14.33
N PHE A 198 -10.71 -14.24 15.61
CA PHE A 198 -10.42 -15.55 16.19
C PHE A 198 -11.75 -16.18 16.59
N GLU A 199 -12.09 -17.31 15.98
CA GLU A 199 -13.13 -18.18 16.45
C GLU A 199 -12.54 -19.00 17.63
N ALA A 200 -13.13 -18.78 18.80
CA ALA A 200 -12.72 -19.45 20.04
C ALA A 200 -13.19 -20.92 20.07
#